data_553d36524c35bc88f89e99f6c6478314
#
_entry.id   553d36524c35bc88f89e99f6c6478314
#
_cell.length_a   1.000
_cell.length_b   1.000
_cell.length_c   1.000
_cell.angle_alpha   90.00
_cell.angle_beta   90.00
_cell.angle_gamma   90.00
#
_symmetry.space_group_name_H-M   'P 1'
#
loop_
_entity.id
_entity.type
_entity.pdbx_description
1 polymer ?
#
loop_
_entity_poly.entity_id
_entity_poly.type
_entity_poly.pdbx_seq_one_letter_code
_entity_poly.pdbx_strand_id
1 'polypeptide(L)'
;AEAWKTAIGLQAVDGLKTSEYLNETAAKHIEGDITIEQVKELIDTYYQSKTARTPEDDEKEEADKAAANITKIINEPSFTFSLHGLTSIHKRIFTGIFKHAGILRDYEISKKEWVLDGASVSYGFAFELKDALSHDIQRERDFKYTGMDMSEIVKHIAQFTSDIWQIHPFCEGNTRTTAVFIIKYLRSLGFDVNNTTFEKNSWYFRNALVRAN
;
A
#
# COMPACT_ATOMS: atom_id res chain seq x y z
N ALA A 1 -12.62 11.04 -6.45
CA ALA A 1 -11.65 11.08 -7.56
C ALA A 1 -10.22 10.84 -7.08
N GLU A 2 -9.72 11.59 -6.08
CA GLU A 2 -8.31 11.53 -5.64
C GLU A 2 -7.90 10.14 -5.11
N ALA A 3 -8.71 9.52 -4.27
CA ALA A 3 -8.42 8.18 -3.75
C ALA A 3 -8.25 7.13 -4.86
N TRP A 4 -9.03 7.23 -5.96
CA TRP A 4 -8.87 6.37 -7.13
C TRP A 4 -7.54 6.58 -7.86
N LYS A 5 -7.15 7.84 -8.05
CA LYS A 5 -5.86 8.16 -8.69
C LYS A 5 -4.68 7.59 -7.89
N THR A 6 -4.72 7.74 -6.59
CA THR A 6 -3.74 7.14 -5.68
C THR A 6 -3.74 5.61 -5.77
N ALA A 7 -4.91 5.00 -5.69
CA ALA A 7 -5.06 3.55 -5.64
C ALA A 7 -4.61 2.88 -6.95
N ILE A 8 -4.96 3.47 -8.10
CA ILE A 8 -4.54 3.02 -9.43
C ILE A 8 -3.03 3.22 -9.60
N GLY A 9 -2.51 4.40 -9.25
CA GLY A 9 -1.09 4.70 -9.36
C GLY A 9 -0.21 3.79 -8.49
N LEU A 10 -0.68 3.41 -7.31
CA LEU A 10 0.06 2.50 -6.42
C LEU A 10 0.27 1.10 -7.00
N GLN A 11 -0.52 0.65 -7.97
CA GLN A 11 -0.29 -0.67 -8.57
C GLN A 11 1.05 -0.74 -9.33
N ALA A 12 1.52 0.39 -9.86
CA ALA A 12 2.79 0.45 -10.58
C ALA A 12 4.03 0.19 -9.71
N VAL A 13 3.95 0.26 -8.37
CA VAL A 13 5.10 -0.09 -7.49
C VAL A 13 5.51 -1.55 -7.62
N ASP A 14 4.55 -2.42 -7.96
CA ASP A 14 4.76 -3.85 -8.20
C ASP A 14 4.70 -4.19 -9.70
N GLY A 15 4.78 -3.17 -10.58
CA GLY A 15 4.77 -3.33 -12.04
C GLY A 15 3.40 -3.63 -12.64
N LEU A 16 2.34 -3.58 -11.82
CA LEU A 16 0.98 -3.90 -12.23
C LEU A 16 0.27 -2.69 -12.89
N LYS A 17 -0.71 -3.01 -13.73
CA LYS A 17 -1.59 -2.01 -14.37
C LYS A 17 -3.04 -2.46 -14.24
N THR A 18 -3.90 -1.50 -13.91
CA THR A 18 -5.34 -1.73 -13.87
C THR A 18 -5.92 -1.90 -15.27
N SER A 19 -7.05 -2.61 -15.37
CA SER A 19 -7.78 -2.79 -16.62
C SER A 19 -8.54 -1.52 -17.03
N GLU A 20 -8.92 -1.42 -18.31
CA GLU A 20 -9.85 -0.40 -18.77
C GLU A 20 -11.22 -0.56 -18.11
N TYR A 21 -11.67 -1.79 -17.88
CA TYR A 21 -12.91 -2.08 -17.18
C TYR A 21 -12.97 -1.45 -15.78
N LEU A 22 -11.86 -1.53 -15.02
CA LEU A 22 -11.79 -0.82 -13.74
C LEU A 22 -11.89 0.68 -13.92
N ASN A 23 -11.18 1.26 -14.90
CA ASN A 23 -11.17 2.71 -15.10
C ASN A 23 -12.58 3.24 -15.42
N GLU A 24 -13.34 2.54 -16.26
CA GLU A 24 -14.73 2.86 -16.57
C GLU A 24 -15.65 2.72 -15.33
N THR A 25 -15.45 1.66 -14.56
CA THR A 25 -16.23 1.39 -13.35
C THR A 25 -15.91 2.41 -12.25
N ALA A 26 -14.64 2.80 -12.12
CA ALA A 26 -14.21 3.85 -11.21
C ALA A 26 -14.79 5.22 -11.58
N ALA A 27 -14.93 5.53 -12.87
CA ALA A 27 -15.57 6.76 -13.32
C ALA A 27 -17.03 6.83 -12.86
N LYS A 28 -17.81 5.75 -13.02
CA LYS A 28 -19.19 5.67 -12.53
C LYS A 28 -19.30 5.87 -11.01
N HIS A 29 -18.35 5.31 -10.26
CA HIS A 29 -18.30 5.53 -8.81
C HIS A 29 -17.95 6.98 -8.45
N ILE A 30 -17.06 7.63 -9.21
CA ILE A 30 -16.69 9.05 -9.00
C ILE A 30 -17.88 9.96 -9.29
N GLU A 31 -18.69 9.63 -10.29
CA GLU A 31 -19.92 10.34 -10.68
C GLU A 31 -21.07 10.09 -9.68
N GLY A 32 -20.94 9.08 -8.84
CA GLY A 32 -21.95 8.74 -7.82
C GLY A 32 -23.03 7.77 -8.29
N ASP A 33 -22.89 7.20 -9.49
CA ASP A 33 -23.85 6.27 -10.09
C ASP A 33 -23.86 4.92 -9.37
N ILE A 34 -22.73 4.49 -8.85
CA ILE A 34 -22.54 3.23 -8.14
C ILE A 34 -21.73 3.39 -6.85
N THR A 35 -21.95 2.50 -5.88
CA THR A 35 -21.19 2.44 -4.63
C THR A 35 -19.86 1.70 -4.81
N ILE A 36 -18.96 1.84 -3.84
CA ILE A 36 -17.69 1.09 -3.87
C ILE A 36 -17.91 -0.43 -3.73
N GLU A 37 -18.96 -0.85 -3.04
CA GLU A 37 -19.37 -2.25 -2.93
C GLU A 37 -19.81 -2.79 -4.30
N GLN A 38 -20.60 -2.02 -5.04
CA GLN A 38 -21.02 -2.39 -6.41
C GLN A 38 -19.83 -2.45 -7.36
N VAL A 39 -18.85 -1.54 -7.22
CA VAL A 39 -17.59 -1.64 -7.99
C VAL A 39 -16.91 -2.99 -7.75
N LYS A 40 -16.77 -3.41 -6.49
CA LYS A 40 -16.12 -4.68 -6.15
C LYS A 40 -16.88 -5.88 -6.71
N GLU A 41 -18.19 -5.90 -6.61
CA GLU A 41 -19.05 -6.94 -7.19
C GLU A 41 -18.91 -7.01 -8.72
N LEU A 42 -18.86 -5.86 -9.39
CA LEU A 42 -18.66 -5.78 -10.83
C LEU A 42 -17.29 -6.34 -11.26
N ILE A 43 -16.22 -6.00 -10.51
CA ILE A 43 -14.87 -6.53 -10.76
C ILE A 43 -14.87 -8.05 -10.58
N ASP A 44 -15.43 -8.57 -9.48
CA ASP A 44 -15.49 -10.00 -9.21
C ASP A 44 -16.26 -10.73 -10.32
N THR A 45 -17.42 -10.22 -10.72
CA THR A 45 -18.23 -10.78 -11.80
C THR A 45 -17.49 -10.77 -13.13
N TYR A 46 -16.80 -9.66 -13.46
CA TYR A 46 -16.03 -9.53 -14.70
C TYR A 46 -14.95 -10.62 -14.82
N TYR A 47 -14.15 -10.83 -13.77
CA TYR A 47 -13.08 -11.83 -13.81
C TYR A 47 -13.62 -13.27 -13.70
N GLN A 48 -14.71 -13.51 -12.97
CA GLN A 48 -15.37 -14.83 -12.90
C GLN A 48 -16.02 -15.24 -14.23
N SER A 49 -16.45 -14.28 -15.03
CA SER A 49 -17.07 -14.55 -16.33
C SER A 49 -16.08 -14.95 -17.44
N LYS A 50 -14.77 -14.74 -17.21
CA LYS A 50 -13.73 -15.10 -18.20
C LYS A 50 -13.57 -16.61 -18.30
N THR A 51 -13.92 -17.18 -19.44
CA THR A 51 -13.83 -18.63 -19.72
C THR A 51 -12.40 -19.11 -19.98
N ALA A 52 -11.54 -18.23 -20.46
CA ALA A 52 -10.10 -18.45 -20.63
C ALA A 52 -9.33 -17.32 -19.96
N ARG A 53 -8.41 -17.68 -19.07
CA ARG A 53 -7.61 -16.72 -18.30
C ARG A 53 -6.16 -16.78 -18.74
N THR A 54 -5.53 -15.64 -18.83
CA THR A 54 -4.10 -15.46 -19.10
C THR A 54 -3.38 -14.97 -17.83
N PRO A 55 -2.05 -15.11 -17.73
CA PRO A 55 -1.30 -14.49 -16.63
C PRO A 55 -1.53 -12.97 -16.52
N GLU A 56 -1.70 -12.28 -17.66
CA GLU A 56 -2.04 -10.85 -17.69
C GLU A 56 -3.41 -10.56 -17.06
N ASP A 57 -4.39 -11.47 -17.20
CA ASP A 57 -5.68 -11.35 -16.54
C ASP A 57 -5.55 -11.47 -15.03
N ASP A 58 -4.67 -12.33 -14.54
CA ASP A 58 -4.43 -12.52 -13.11
C ASP A 58 -3.76 -11.27 -12.51
N GLU A 59 -2.77 -10.69 -13.21
CA GLU A 59 -2.13 -9.43 -12.83
C GLU A 59 -3.13 -8.26 -12.80
N LYS A 60 -3.98 -8.16 -13.81
CA LYS A 60 -5.03 -7.13 -13.88
C LYS A 60 -6.09 -7.31 -12.80
N GLU A 61 -6.51 -8.53 -12.52
CA GLU A 61 -7.45 -8.81 -11.43
C GLU A 61 -6.88 -8.39 -10.08
N GLU A 62 -5.61 -8.71 -9.82
CA GLU A 62 -4.92 -8.27 -8.60
C GLU A 62 -4.94 -6.74 -8.50
N ALA A 63 -4.51 -6.06 -9.58
CA ALA A 63 -4.45 -4.60 -9.61
C ALA A 63 -5.82 -3.95 -9.40
N ASP A 64 -6.85 -4.44 -10.06
CA ASP A 64 -8.21 -3.90 -10.01
C ASP A 64 -8.82 -4.07 -8.62
N LYS A 65 -8.73 -5.28 -8.05
CA LYS A 65 -9.24 -5.56 -6.70
C LYS A 65 -8.49 -4.77 -5.64
N ALA A 66 -7.16 -4.72 -5.72
CA ALA A 66 -6.35 -3.95 -4.79
C ALA A 66 -6.66 -2.45 -4.89
N ALA A 67 -6.83 -1.89 -6.10
CA ALA A 67 -7.18 -0.48 -6.30
C ALA A 67 -8.54 -0.14 -5.70
N ALA A 68 -9.58 -0.98 -5.91
CA ALA A 68 -10.89 -0.78 -5.30
C ALA A 68 -10.83 -0.83 -3.77
N ASN A 69 -10.10 -1.79 -3.21
CA ASN A 69 -9.92 -1.93 -1.77
C ASN A 69 -9.15 -0.75 -1.16
N ILE A 70 -8.06 -0.30 -1.79
CA ILE A 70 -7.28 0.87 -1.37
C ILE A 70 -8.16 2.13 -1.40
N THR A 71 -8.94 2.32 -2.46
CA THR A 71 -9.86 3.47 -2.58
C THR A 71 -10.84 3.52 -1.41
N LYS A 72 -11.44 2.38 -1.06
CA LYS A 72 -12.32 2.28 0.10
C LYS A 72 -11.60 2.67 1.39
N ILE A 73 -10.41 2.09 1.66
CA ILE A 73 -9.63 2.34 2.88
C ILE A 73 -9.23 3.81 3.01
N ILE A 74 -8.78 4.43 1.92
CA ILE A 74 -8.34 5.84 1.92
C ILE A 74 -9.51 6.80 2.22
N ASN A 75 -10.71 6.47 1.76
CA ASN A 75 -11.91 7.30 1.97
C ASN A 75 -12.54 7.13 3.36
N GLU A 76 -12.25 6.04 4.07
CA GLU A 76 -12.75 5.86 5.43
C GLU A 76 -12.03 6.78 6.43
N PRO A 77 -12.74 7.42 7.37
CA PRO A 77 -12.10 8.27 8.38
C PRO A 77 -11.35 7.45 9.44
N SER A 78 -11.78 6.22 9.70
CA SER A 78 -11.21 5.37 10.75
C SER A 78 -9.77 4.95 10.45
N PHE A 79 -8.91 5.07 11.46
CA PHE A 79 -7.53 4.62 11.40
C PHE A 79 -7.03 4.25 12.80
N THR A 80 -6.26 3.18 12.90
CA THR A 80 -5.60 2.78 14.13
C THR A 80 -4.10 2.70 13.88
N PHE A 81 -3.35 3.61 14.50
CA PHE A 81 -1.89 3.61 14.43
C PHE A 81 -1.31 2.54 15.36
N SER A 82 -1.14 1.33 14.82
CA SER A 82 -0.66 0.14 15.55
C SER A 82 -0.22 -0.94 14.57
N LEU A 83 0.51 -1.96 15.08
CA LEU A 83 0.79 -3.18 14.32
C LEU A 83 -0.50 -3.84 13.80
N HIS A 84 -1.54 -3.90 14.63
CA HIS A 84 -2.84 -4.42 14.19
C HIS A 84 -3.44 -3.56 13.07
N GLY A 85 -3.30 -2.24 13.13
CA GLY A 85 -3.73 -1.33 12.06
C GLY A 85 -3.00 -1.61 10.74
N LEU A 86 -1.68 -1.80 10.78
CA LEU A 86 -0.87 -2.14 9.61
C LEU A 86 -1.29 -3.48 9.00
N THR A 87 -1.40 -4.53 9.81
CA THR A 87 -1.82 -5.86 9.36
C THR A 87 -3.27 -5.88 8.85
N SER A 88 -4.16 -5.09 9.48
CA SER A 88 -5.55 -4.92 9.03
C SER A 88 -5.62 -4.22 7.67
N ILE A 89 -4.80 -3.19 7.43
CA ILE A 89 -4.71 -2.54 6.11
C ILE A 89 -4.26 -3.55 5.06
N HIS A 90 -3.18 -4.29 5.30
CA HIS A 90 -2.73 -5.34 4.38
C HIS A 90 -3.83 -6.37 4.12
N LYS A 91 -4.46 -6.89 5.17
CA LYS A 91 -5.57 -7.84 5.04
C LYS A 91 -6.67 -7.30 4.15
N ARG A 92 -7.09 -6.07 4.37
CA ARG A 92 -8.20 -5.43 3.65
C ARG A 92 -7.86 -5.11 2.19
N ILE A 93 -6.60 -4.72 1.91
CA ILE A 93 -6.15 -4.50 0.53
C ILE A 93 -6.20 -5.81 -0.26
N PHE A 94 -5.73 -6.91 0.35
CA PHE A 94 -5.46 -8.16 -0.36
C PHE A 94 -6.47 -9.30 -0.09
N THR A 95 -7.55 -9.03 0.65
CA THR A 95 -8.65 -10.00 0.79
C THR A 95 -9.26 -10.32 -0.57
N GLY A 96 -9.36 -11.62 -0.88
CA GLY A 96 -9.83 -12.10 -2.18
C GLY A 96 -8.75 -12.08 -3.28
N ILE A 97 -7.51 -11.70 -2.94
CA ILE A 97 -6.35 -11.68 -3.84
C ILE A 97 -5.31 -12.70 -3.33
N PHE A 98 -4.81 -12.53 -2.08
CA PHE A 98 -3.82 -13.41 -1.50
C PHE A 98 -4.39 -14.23 -0.35
N LYS A 99 -4.06 -15.53 -0.30
CA LYS A 99 -4.45 -16.41 0.82
C LYS A 99 -3.83 -15.99 2.16
N HIS A 100 -2.67 -15.33 2.10
CA HIS A 100 -1.90 -14.84 3.26
C HIS A 100 -2.19 -13.36 3.59
N ALA A 101 -3.30 -12.80 3.11
CA ALA A 101 -3.65 -11.41 3.39
C ALA A 101 -3.72 -11.12 4.90
N GLY A 102 -2.90 -10.18 5.39
CA GLY A 102 -2.81 -9.79 6.80
C GLY A 102 -1.93 -10.69 7.66
N ILE A 103 -1.28 -11.70 7.09
CA ILE A 103 -0.41 -12.63 7.80
C ILE A 103 1.05 -12.20 7.60
N LEU A 104 1.79 -12.07 8.71
CA LEU A 104 3.23 -11.83 8.66
C LEU A 104 3.93 -13.06 8.09
N ARG A 105 4.96 -12.85 7.26
CA ARG A 105 5.77 -13.97 6.74
C ARG A 105 6.52 -14.69 7.86
N ASP A 106 6.78 -15.94 7.68
CA ASP A 106 7.52 -16.84 8.59
C ASP A 106 8.81 -17.37 7.98
N TYR A 107 9.26 -16.79 6.86
CA TYR A 107 10.48 -17.16 6.14
C TYR A 107 11.27 -15.93 5.71
N GLU A 108 12.57 -16.12 5.48
CA GLU A 108 13.46 -15.05 5.03
C GLU A 108 13.23 -14.75 3.55
N ILE A 109 13.33 -13.45 3.21
CA ILE A 109 13.20 -12.97 1.83
C ILE A 109 14.43 -12.16 1.43
N SER A 110 14.75 -12.24 0.14
CA SER A 110 15.78 -11.42 -0.49
C SER A 110 15.32 -11.10 -1.90
N LYS A 111 15.42 -9.83 -2.29
CA LYS A 111 15.06 -9.37 -3.65
C LYS A 111 16.26 -8.64 -4.24
N LYS A 112 16.71 -9.08 -5.40
CA LYS A 112 17.69 -8.32 -6.18
C LYS A 112 17.04 -7.07 -6.75
N GLU A 113 17.64 -5.91 -6.48
CA GLU A 113 17.11 -4.62 -6.85
C GLU A 113 17.98 -3.98 -7.93
N TRP A 114 17.41 -3.68 -9.08
CA TRP A 114 18.14 -3.06 -10.19
C TRP A 114 18.67 -1.66 -9.82
N VAL A 115 17.99 -0.93 -8.94
CA VAL A 115 18.43 0.39 -8.45
C VAL A 115 19.63 0.32 -7.51
N LEU A 116 20.02 -0.89 -7.08
CA LEU A 116 21.19 -1.20 -6.28
C LEU A 116 22.21 -2.05 -7.09
N ASP A 117 22.20 -1.93 -8.41
CA ASP A 117 23.08 -2.71 -9.31
C ASP A 117 23.01 -4.22 -9.09
N GLY A 118 21.82 -4.72 -8.70
CA GLY A 118 21.56 -6.14 -8.43
C GLY A 118 21.87 -6.58 -7.01
N ALA A 119 22.29 -5.70 -6.11
CA ALA A 119 22.32 -5.97 -4.68
C ALA A 119 20.90 -6.06 -4.09
N SER A 120 20.79 -6.66 -2.92
CA SER A 120 19.51 -6.81 -2.19
C SER A 120 19.46 -5.87 -1.00
N VAL A 121 18.24 -5.42 -0.65
CA VAL A 121 18.00 -4.78 0.64
C VAL A 121 18.07 -5.85 1.74
N SER A 122 18.64 -5.50 2.90
CA SER A 122 18.59 -6.32 4.10
C SER A 122 17.23 -6.13 4.77
N TYR A 123 16.32 -7.07 4.55
CA TYR A 123 15.00 -7.06 5.18
C TYR A 123 15.05 -7.59 6.61
N GLY A 124 14.03 -7.26 7.43
CA GLY A 124 13.92 -7.77 8.81
C GLY A 124 13.87 -9.29 8.87
N PHE A 125 14.45 -9.88 9.93
CA PHE A 125 14.40 -11.33 10.15
C PHE A 125 12.98 -11.80 10.46
N ALA A 126 12.58 -12.95 9.88
CA ALA A 126 11.22 -13.45 9.99
C ALA A 126 10.76 -13.65 11.44
N PHE A 127 11.63 -14.10 12.33
CA PHE A 127 11.34 -14.33 13.74
C PHE A 127 11.22 -13.05 14.59
N GLU A 128 11.70 -11.89 14.08
CA GLU A 128 11.69 -10.61 14.80
C GLU A 128 10.64 -9.62 14.27
N LEU A 129 9.95 -9.92 13.17
CA LEU A 129 9.06 -8.98 12.47
C LEU A 129 8.04 -8.31 13.40
N LYS A 130 7.41 -9.09 14.27
CA LYS A 130 6.39 -8.58 15.19
C LYS A 130 6.97 -7.60 16.20
N ASP A 131 8.14 -7.94 16.75
CA ASP A 131 8.80 -7.13 17.78
C ASP A 131 9.39 -5.87 17.16
N ALA A 132 10.03 -5.97 16.00
CA ALA A 132 10.56 -4.83 15.26
C ALA A 132 9.46 -3.82 14.89
N LEU A 133 8.35 -4.30 14.31
CA LEU A 133 7.19 -3.45 13.98
C LEU A 133 6.57 -2.81 15.23
N SER A 134 6.42 -3.58 16.30
CA SER A 134 5.85 -3.06 17.55
C SER A 134 6.74 -1.99 18.17
N HIS A 135 8.06 -2.20 18.15
CA HIS A 135 9.06 -1.26 18.63
C HIS A 135 9.01 0.05 17.83
N ASP A 136 9.07 -0.02 16.49
CA ASP A 136 9.12 1.18 15.66
C ASP A 136 7.81 1.98 15.70
N ILE A 137 6.66 1.30 15.72
CA ILE A 137 5.36 1.95 15.87
C ILE A 137 5.24 2.59 17.26
N GLN A 138 5.76 1.95 18.32
CA GLN A 138 5.73 2.54 19.66
C GLN A 138 6.67 3.74 19.76
N ARG A 139 7.89 3.64 19.21
CA ARG A 139 8.86 4.75 19.14
C ARG A 139 8.25 5.97 18.44
N GLU A 140 7.56 5.75 17.32
CA GLU A 140 6.86 6.81 16.59
C GLU A 140 5.69 7.41 17.37
N ARG A 141 4.92 6.59 18.07
CA ARG A 141 3.80 7.04 18.91
C ARG A 141 4.28 7.95 20.04
N ASP A 142 5.44 7.66 20.62
CA ASP A 142 6.03 8.41 21.74
C ASP A 142 6.79 9.65 21.25
N PHE A 143 7.04 9.75 19.94
CA PHE A 143 7.77 10.86 19.34
C PHE A 143 7.01 12.18 19.49
N LYS A 144 7.76 13.26 19.75
CA LYS A 144 7.19 14.61 19.95
C LYS A 144 7.58 15.54 18.82
N TYR A 145 6.61 15.95 18.06
CA TYR A 145 6.76 16.90 16.95
C TYR A 145 6.86 18.37 17.40
N THR A 146 6.66 18.65 18.70
CA THR A 146 6.64 20.02 19.24
C THR A 146 7.99 20.71 19.04
N GLY A 147 7.96 21.88 18.42
CA GLY A 147 9.17 22.69 18.17
C GLY A 147 9.95 22.36 16.90
N MET A 148 9.54 21.34 16.16
CA MET A 148 10.13 20.98 14.89
C MET A 148 9.63 21.86 13.75
N ASP A 149 10.50 22.19 12.81
CA ASP A 149 10.08 22.80 11.55
C ASP A 149 9.58 21.72 10.55
N MET A 150 8.96 22.18 9.46
CA MET A 150 8.40 21.28 8.46
C MET A 150 9.45 20.36 7.81
N SER A 151 10.68 20.85 7.60
CA SER A 151 11.75 20.06 7.02
C SER A 151 12.19 18.92 7.93
N GLU A 152 12.26 19.18 9.23
CA GLU A 152 12.57 18.19 10.26
C GLU A 152 11.47 17.14 10.36
N ILE A 153 10.20 17.57 10.34
CA ILE A 153 9.04 16.66 10.34
C ILE A 153 9.07 15.74 9.10
N VAL A 154 9.28 16.31 7.91
CA VAL A 154 9.35 15.53 6.66
C VAL A 154 10.47 14.50 6.70
N LYS A 155 11.67 14.87 7.18
CA LYS A 155 12.79 13.94 7.32
C LYS A 155 12.48 12.82 8.30
N HIS A 156 11.88 13.14 9.45
CA HIS A 156 11.50 12.15 10.44
C HIS A 156 10.48 11.15 9.89
N ILE A 157 9.40 11.64 9.25
CA ILE A 157 8.37 10.80 8.63
C ILE A 157 8.95 9.95 7.50
N ALA A 158 9.86 10.49 6.69
CA ALA A 158 10.52 9.74 5.63
C ALA A 158 11.36 8.59 6.22
N GLN A 159 12.11 8.85 7.30
CA GLN A 159 12.87 7.81 8.00
C GLN A 159 11.96 6.74 8.58
N PHE A 160 10.90 7.13 9.32
CA PHE A 160 9.93 6.18 9.86
C PHE A 160 9.28 5.33 8.76
N THR A 161 8.93 5.95 7.63
CA THR A 161 8.37 5.23 6.46
C THR A 161 9.34 4.19 5.92
N SER A 162 10.62 4.56 5.83
CA SER A 162 11.72 3.70 5.38
C SER A 162 11.94 2.53 6.34
N ASP A 163 11.98 2.79 7.66
CA ASP A 163 12.16 1.78 8.70
C ASP A 163 11.04 0.72 8.64
N ILE A 164 9.78 1.14 8.60
CA ILE A 164 8.62 0.23 8.48
C ILE A 164 8.67 -0.56 7.17
N TRP A 165 9.03 0.06 6.05
CA TRP A 165 9.13 -0.62 4.78
C TRP A 165 10.28 -1.65 4.75
N GLN A 166 11.43 -1.34 5.37
CA GLN A 166 12.59 -2.24 5.44
C GLN A 166 12.29 -3.53 6.21
N ILE A 167 11.48 -3.47 7.25
CA ILE A 167 11.05 -4.68 7.97
C ILE A 167 10.40 -5.67 7.00
N HIS A 168 9.68 -5.20 6.00
CA HIS A 168 9.10 -5.97 4.90
C HIS A 168 8.30 -7.18 5.40
N PRO A 169 7.25 -6.95 6.20
CA PRO A 169 6.67 -8.00 7.05
C PRO A 169 5.78 -8.99 6.31
N PHE A 170 5.38 -8.71 5.08
CA PHE A 170 4.46 -9.56 4.31
C PHE A 170 5.18 -10.25 3.14
N CYS A 171 4.59 -11.34 2.65
CA CYS A 171 5.10 -12.04 1.46
C CYS A 171 5.08 -11.15 0.23
N GLU A 172 3.98 -10.42 0.02
CA GLU A 172 3.77 -9.49 -1.10
C GLU A 172 3.02 -8.24 -0.62
N GLY A 173 2.98 -7.16 -1.44
CA GLY A 173 2.18 -5.96 -1.19
C GLY A 173 2.71 -5.03 -0.09
N ASN A 174 3.98 -5.19 0.34
CA ASN A 174 4.57 -4.35 1.39
C ASN A 174 4.56 -2.86 1.05
N THR A 175 4.94 -2.49 -0.17
CA THR A 175 5.01 -1.08 -0.59
C THR A 175 3.63 -0.44 -0.64
N ARG A 176 2.63 -1.13 -1.21
CA ARG A 176 1.24 -0.64 -1.26
C ARG A 176 0.67 -0.47 0.15
N THR A 177 0.91 -1.42 1.04
CA THR A 177 0.47 -1.37 2.45
C THR A 177 1.13 -0.22 3.20
N THR A 178 2.45 -0.08 3.09
CA THR A 178 3.20 1.02 3.73
C THR A 178 2.68 2.37 3.25
N ALA A 179 2.50 2.56 1.94
CA ALA A 179 1.97 3.81 1.40
C ALA A 179 0.59 4.16 1.99
N VAL A 180 -0.36 3.20 2.00
CA VAL A 180 -1.70 3.43 2.55
C VAL A 180 -1.65 3.70 4.06
N PHE A 181 -0.82 2.97 4.81
CA PHE A 181 -0.64 3.17 6.25
C PHE A 181 -0.11 4.58 6.55
N ILE A 182 0.92 5.04 5.83
CA ILE A 182 1.50 6.37 6.02
C ILE A 182 0.53 7.48 5.59
N ILE A 183 -0.22 7.33 4.49
CA ILE A 183 -1.28 8.28 4.11
C ILE A 183 -2.29 8.46 5.23
N LYS A 184 -2.76 7.36 5.82
CA LYS A 184 -3.72 7.39 6.93
C LYS A 184 -3.11 7.99 8.19
N TYR A 185 -1.84 7.66 8.48
CA TYR A 185 -1.11 8.21 9.61
C TYR A 185 -0.96 9.73 9.50
N LEU A 186 -0.47 10.24 8.38
CA LEU A 186 -0.31 11.67 8.15
C LEU A 186 -1.63 12.43 8.28
N ARG A 187 -2.71 11.88 7.73
CA ARG A 187 -4.05 12.46 7.89
C ARG A 187 -4.51 12.48 9.35
N SER A 188 -4.16 11.46 10.14
CA SER A 188 -4.48 11.41 11.58
C SER A 188 -3.70 12.45 12.40
N LEU A 189 -2.55 12.90 11.90
CA LEU A 189 -1.77 14.02 12.45
C LEU A 189 -2.27 15.39 11.99
N GLY A 190 -3.30 15.44 11.12
CA GLY A 190 -3.88 16.69 10.61
C GLY A 190 -3.23 17.24 9.35
N PHE A 191 -2.32 16.47 8.70
CA PHE A 191 -1.76 16.89 7.42
C PHE A 191 -2.78 16.73 6.29
N ASP A 192 -2.83 17.72 5.41
CA ASP A 192 -3.50 17.60 4.12
C ASP A 192 -2.56 16.86 3.15
N VAL A 193 -2.84 15.58 2.94
CA VAL A 193 -2.02 14.71 2.10
C VAL A 193 -2.59 14.69 0.70
N ASN A 194 -1.93 15.41 -0.20
CA ASN A 194 -2.18 15.34 -1.63
C ASN A 194 -1.46 14.11 -2.21
N ASN A 195 -2.24 13.18 -2.75
CA ASN A 195 -1.73 11.90 -3.23
C ASN A 195 -1.38 11.90 -4.72
N THR A 196 -1.32 13.06 -5.38
CA THR A 196 -0.99 13.15 -6.82
C THR A 196 0.40 12.59 -7.14
N THR A 197 1.30 12.56 -6.15
CA THR A 197 2.64 11.96 -6.29
C THR A 197 2.55 10.46 -6.60
N PHE A 198 1.63 9.73 -6.00
CA PHE A 198 1.44 8.29 -6.25
C PHE A 198 0.79 8.03 -7.63
N GLU A 199 -0.04 8.94 -8.12
CA GLU A 199 -0.64 8.83 -9.46
C GLU A 199 0.43 8.71 -10.55
N LYS A 200 1.52 9.51 -10.44
CA LYS A 200 2.51 9.66 -11.51
C LYS A 200 3.89 9.10 -11.17
N ASN A 201 4.22 9.00 -9.89
CA ASN A 201 5.57 8.75 -9.41
C ASN A 201 5.65 7.62 -8.37
N SER A 202 4.74 6.66 -8.38
CA SER A 202 4.74 5.52 -7.45
C SER A 202 6.05 4.70 -7.54
N TRP A 203 6.62 4.54 -8.73
CA TRP A 203 7.94 3.97 -8.93
C TRP A 203 9.06 4.74 -8.21
N TYR A 204 9.01 6.08 -8.24
CA TYR A 204 9.99 6.89 -7.51
C TYR A 204 9.90 6.64 -6.01
N PHE A 205 8.70 6.58 -5.45
CA PHE A 205 8.49 6.25 -4.03
C PHE A 205 9.11 4.90 -3.66
N ARG A 206 8.81 3.84 -4.42
CA ARG A 206 9.39 2.51 -4.20
C ARG A 206 10.91 2.53 -4.29
N ASN A 207 11.46 3.14 -5.33
CA ASN A 207 12.90 3.17 -5.55
C ASN A 207 13.64 4.03 -4.51
N ALA A 208 13.00 5.08 -3.99
CA ALA A 208 13.54 5.86 -2.88
C ALA A 208 13.64 5.00 -1.60
N LEU A 209 12.63 4.20 -1.29
CA LEU A 209 12.67 3.27 -0.15
C LEU A 209 13.76 2.20 -0.32
N VAL A 210 13.92 1.65 -1.53
CA VAL A 210 15.01 0.69 -1.82
C VAL A 210 16.38 1.31 -1.61
N ARG A 211 16.59 2.57 -2.05
CA ARG A 211 17.90 3.26 -1.92
C ARG A 211 18.18 3.75 -0.50
N ALA A 212 17.16 3.94 0.31
CA ALA A 212 17.31 4.37 1.70
C ALA A 212 17.76 3.23 2.64
N ASN A 213 17.63 1.99 2.19
CA ASN A 213 17.91 0.75 2.91
C ASN A 213 18.92 -0.12 2.17
#